data_8ec478e91029379212412d6a0efd6e73
#
_entry.id   8ec478e91029379212412d6a0efd6e73
#
_cell.length_a   1.000
_cell.length_b   1.000
_cell.length_c   1.000
_cell.angle_alpha   90.00
_cell.angle_beta   90.00
_cell.angle_gamma   90.00
#
_symmetry.space_group_name_H-M   'P 1'
#
loop_
_entity.id
_entity.type
_entity.pdbx_description
1 polymer ?
#
loop_
_entity_poly.entity_id
_entity_poly.type
_entity_poly.pdbx_seq_one_letter_code
_entity_poly.pdbx_strand_id
1 'polypeptide(L)'
;MTAVTATGEAFPPRPVRGVRARYVLQGGCGPFADAVVDFEPWEEGVHLEVAAGATVYGGAASQEGLARYHAALAEGVRAELAEQLPDAMVALALVVRRTGVHDVDTSEYAYRRAGQVAVREVLALLGAGGAGR
;
A
#
# COMPACT_ATOMS: atom_id res chain seq x y z
N MET A 1 22.14 -14.74 14.44
CA MET A 1 21.54 -14.44 14.36
C MET A 1 20.80 -14.32 13.87
N THR A 2 20.85 -14.49 13.70
CA THR A 2 20.17 -14.30 13.42
C THR A 2 18.87 -14.29 13.26
N ALA A 3 18.15 -15.48 13.28
CA ALA A 3 16.74 -15.50 13.41
C ALA A 3 16.21 -14.34 14.16
N VAL A 4 16.79 -14.10 15.21
CA VAL A 4 16.45 -12.90 15.96
C VAL A 4 16.50 -11.69 15.06
N THR A 5 17.46 -11.66 14.21
CA THR A 5 17.57 -10.59 13.24
C THR A 5 16.32 -10.51 12.38
N ALA A 6 15.86 -11.66 11.89
CA ALA A 6 14.69 -11.68 11.04
C ALA A 6 13.47 -11.19 11.78
N THR A 7 13.29 -11.62 13.04
CA THR A 7 12.11 -11.22 13.78
C THR A 7 12.23 -9.83 14.35
N GLY A 8 13.46 -9.35 14.56
CA GLY A 8 13.66 -8.03 15.14
C GLY A 8 13.70 -6.91 14.13
N GLU A 9 13.73 -7.24 12.86
CA GLU A 9 13.84 -6.22 11.83
C GLU A 9 12.53 -5.48 11.66
N ALA A 10 12.67 -4.18 11.44
CA ALA A 10 11.52 -3.36 11.11
C ALA A 10 11.16 -3.53 9.65
N PHE A 11 9.89 -3.42 9.36
CA PHE A 11 9.40 -3.43 7.98
C PHE A 11 8.94 -2.02 7.63
N PRO A 12 9.33 -1.47 6.49
CA PRO A 12 10.19 -2.09 5.49
C PRO A 12 11.67 -1.90 5.85
N PRO A 13 12.52 -2.85 5.45
CA PRO A 13 13.95 -2.74 5.77
C PRO A 13 14.66 -1.65 4.96
N ARG A 14 14.05 -1.23 3.88
CA ARG A 14 14.55 -0.16 3.03
C ARG A 14 13.39 0.45 2.27
N PRO A 15 13.55 1.65 1.71
CA PRO A 15 12.45 2.23 0.93
C PRO A 15 12.10 1.36 -0.29
N VAL A 16 10.81 1.21 -0.55
CA VAL A 16 10.32 0.57 -1.77
C VAL A 16 9.34 1.55 -2.39
N ARG A 17 9.70 2.12 -3.51
CA ARG A 17 8.97 3.23 -4.09
C ARG A 17 8.31 2.86 -5.40
N GLY A 18 7.25 3.58 -5.76
CA GLY A 18 6.54 3.37 -7.02
C GLY A 18 5.76 2.08 -7.03
N VAL A 19 5.24 1.65 -5.88
CA VAL A 19 4.52 0.39 -5.78
C VAL A 19 3.09 0.58 -6.28
N ARG A 20 2.65 -0.33 -7.16
CA ARG A 20 1.28 -0.29 -7.66
C ARG A 20 0.35 -0.97 -6.68
N ALA A 21 -0.59 -0.22 -6.16
CA ALA A 21 -1.67 -0.74 -5.33
C ALA A 21 -2.89 -0.81 -6.24
N ARG A 22 -3.09 -1.94 -6.89
CA ARG A 22 -4.08 -2.03 -7.95
C ARG A 22 -5.02 -3.21 -7.73
N TYR A 23 -6.31 -2.91 -7.75
CA TYR A 23 -7.35 -3.93 -7.65
C TYR A 23 -8.44 -3.58 -8.64
N VAL A 24 -8.38 -4.19 -9.81
CA VAL A 24 -9.31 -3.91 -10.91
C VAL A 24 -9.73 -5.26 -11.49
N LEU A 25 -11.02 -5.49 -11.56
CA LEU A 25 -11.51 -6.72 -12.15
C LEU A 25 -11.61 -6.59 -13.66
N GLN A 26 -11.35 -7.69 -14.34
CA GLN A 26 -11.46 -7.76 -15.78
C GLN A 26 -12.91 -7.58 -16.19
N GLY A 27 -13.13 -7.05 -17.38
CA GLY A 27 -14.46 -6.95 -17.92
C GLY A 27 -15.13 -5.61 -17.75
N GLY A 28 -14.47 -4.67 -17.12
CA GLY A 28 -14.92 -3.29 -17.07
C GLY A 28 -16.09 -3.00 -16.14
N CYS A 29 -16.57 -3.99 -15.44
CA CYS A 29 -17.60 -3.81 -14.40
C CYS A 29 -17.06 -4.38 -13.12
N GLY A 30 -17.12 -3.62 -12.06
CA GLY A 30 -16.68 -4.11 -10.77
C GLY A 30 -15.70 -3.17 -10.10
N PRO A 31 -15.10 -3.61 -9.00
CA PRO A 31 -14.26 -2.72 -8.19
C PRO A 31 -13.10 -2.13 -8.99
N PHE A 32 -12.79 -0.88 -8.67
CA PHE A 32 -11.67 -0.19 -9.27
C PHE A 32 -10.88 0.55 -8.20
N ALA A 33 -9.63 0.20 -8.04
CA ALA A 33 -8.69 0.95 -7.22
C ALA A 33 -7.32 0.84 -7.88
N ASP A 34 -6.65 1.97 -8.05
CA ASP A 34 -5.34 1.99 -8.70
C ASP A 34 -4.59 3.17 -8.14
N ALA A 35 -3.59 2.89 -7.34
CA ALA A 35 -2.78 3.93 -6.72
C ALA A 35 -1.31 3.59 -6.85
N VAL A 36 -0.48 4.61 -6.78
CA VAL A 36 0.97 4.43 -6.69
C VAL A 36 1.40 4.95 -5.33
N VAL A 37 2.11 4.13 -4.60
CA VAL A 37 2.51 4.47 -3.24
C VAL A 37 3.97 4.12 -3.01
N ASP A 38 4.58 4.77 -2.02
CA ASP A 38 5.91 4.43 -1.54
C ASP A 38 5.79 3.85 -0.15
N PHE A 39 6.62 2.84 0.12
CA PHE A 39 6.77 2.28 1.45
C PHE A 39 8.10 2.78 1.99
N GLU A 40 8.04 3.69 2.96
CA GLU A 40 9.26 4.31 3.52
C GLU A 40 9.44 3.86 4.96
N PRO A 41 10.65 3.50 5.37
CA PRO A 41 10.89 3.27 6.79
C PRO A 41 10.57 4.52 7.60
N TRP A 42 9.91 4.34 8.73
CA TRP A 42 9.47 5.46 9.55
C TRP A 42 9.35 5.01 11.00
N GLU A 43 8.61 5.76 11.77
CA GLU A 43 8.31 5.42 13.14
C GLU A 43 7.38 4.22 13.20
N GLU A 44 7.32 3.57 14.33
CA GLU A 44 6.50 2.39 14.53
C GLU A 44 5.04 2.67 14.17
N GLY A 45 4.41 1.70 13.51
CA GLY A 45 3.04 1.82 13.04
C GLY A 45 2.98 2.08 11.54
N VAL A 46 1.77 2.27 11.04
CA VAL A 46 1.55 2.62 9.64
C VAL A 46 1.08 4.06 9.60
N HIS A 47 1.87 4.92 9.00
CA HIS A 47 1.61 6.35 8.96
C HIS A 47 1.27 6.74 7.51
N LEU A 48 0.03 7.13 7.30
CA LEU A 48 -0.46 7.49 5.98
C LEU A 48 -0.08 8.93 5.67
N GLU A 49 0.44 9.14 4.48
CA GLU A 49 0.86 10.46 4.06
C GLU A 49 0.55 10.63 2.58
N VAL A 50 0.12 11.82 2.18
CA VAL A 50 -0.11 12.14 0.77
C VAL A 50 1.03 13.04 0.32
N ALA A 51 1.72 12.64 -0.74
CA ALA A 51 2.87 13.38 -1.22
C ALA A 51 2.45 14.78 -1.70
N ALA A 52 3.37 15.73 -1.59
CA ALA A 52 3.09 17.11 -1.97
C ALA A 52 2.66 17.23 -3.43
N GLY A 53 3.25 16.44 -4.30
CA GLY A 53 2.90 16.48 -5.72
C GLY A 53 1.93 15.40 -6.15
N ALA A 54 1.17 14.84 -5.21
CA ALA A 54 0.28 13.73 -5.53
C ALA A 54 -0.79 14.15 -6.53
N THR A 55 -1.16 13.23 -7.41
CA THR A 55 -2.14 13.49 -8.45
C THR A 55 -3.32 12.53 -8.33
N VAL A 56 -4.43 12.94 -8.92
CA VAL A 56 -5.66 12.13 -9.01
C VAL A 56 -6.03 12.05 -10.47
N TYR A 57 -6.44 10.88 -10.92
CA TYR A 57 -6.81 10.71 -12.31
C TYR A 57 -8.07 9.86 -12.42
N GLY A 58 -8.72 9.95 -13.56
CA GLY A 58 -9.81 9.09 -13.97
C GLY A 58 -11.19 9.62 -13.64
N GLY A 59 -11.32 10.37 -12.57
CA GLY A 59 -12.59 10.92 -12.16
C GLY A 59 -12.37 11.98 -11.12
N ALA A 60 -13.47 12.46 -10.56
CA ALA A 60 -13.41 13.46 -9.52
C ALA A 60 -13.77 12.85 -8.18
N ALA A 61 -13.11 13.31 -7.14
CA ALA A 61 -13.45 12.89 -5.79
C ALA A 61 -13.24 14.09 -4.88
N SER A 62 -14.11 14.21 -3.87
CA SER A 62 -13.93 15.23 -2.87
C SER A 62 -12.71 14.89 -2.02
N GLN A 63 -12.20 15.88 -1.29
CA GLN A 63 -11.11 15.61 -0.37
C GLN A 63 -11.49 14.58 0.67
N GLU A 64 -12.73 14.65 1.13
CA GLU A 64 -13.24 13.69 2.09
C GLU A 64 -13.30 12.28 1.49
N GLY A 65 -13.73 12.17 0.25
CA GLY A 65 -13.77 10.89 -0.43
C GLY A 65 -12.38 10.31 -0.62
N LEU A 66 -11.43 11.14 -1.03
CA LEU A 66 -10.03 10.70 -1.17
C LEU A 66 -9.48 10.24 0.17
N ALA A 67 -9.76 10.96 1.23
CA ALA A 67 -9.29 10.59 2.55
C ALA A 67 -9.81 9.21 2.96
N ARG A 68 -11.08 8.92 2.64
CA ARG A 68 -11.65 7.61 2.94
C ARG A 68 -10.99 6.51 2.12
N TYR A 69 -10.71 6.76 0.85
CA TYR A 69 -10.02 5.77 0.03
C TYR A 69 -8.61 5.52 0.54
N HIS A 70 -7.90 6.57 0.91
CA HIS A 70 -6.53 6.42 1.42
C HIS A 70 -6.52 5.70 2.77
N ALA A 71 -7.51 5.98 3.62
CA ALA A 71 -7.62 5.28 4.90
C ALA A 71 -7.90 3.80 4.68
N ALA A 72 -8.75 3.46 3.71
CA ALA A 72 -9.03 2.07 3.40
C ALA A 72 -7.79 1.37 2.85
N LEU A 73 -7.02 2.06 2.02
CA LEU A 73 -5.77 1.54 1.51
C LEU A 73 -4.82 1.20 2.67
N ALA A 74 -4.66 2.11 3.61
CA ALA A 74 -3.80 1.89 4.76
C ALA A 74 -4.31 0.73 5.62
N GLU A 75 -5.62 0.60 5.73
CA GLU A 75 -6.21 -0.52 6.45
C GLU A 75 -5.86 -1.86 5.82
N GLY A 76 -5.95 -1.91 4.49
CA GLY A 76 -5.56 -3.12 3.76
C GLY A 76 -4.10 -3.45 3.95
N VAL A 77 -3.25 -2.43 3.95
CA VAL A 77 -1.82 -2.62 4.19
C VAL A 77 -1.60 -3.21 5.58
N ARG A 78 -2.25 -2.63 6.60
CA ARG A 78 -2.11 -3.13 7.97
C ARG A 78 -2.54 -4.58 8.07
N ALA A 79 -3.70 -4.91 7.49
CA ALA A 79 -4.25 -6.25 7.58
C ALA A 79 -3.33 -7.27 6.93
N GLU A 80 -2.83 -6.94 5.75
CA GLU A 80 -1.98 -7.89 5.03
C GLU A 80 -0.62 -8.06 5.72
N LEU A 81 -0.07 -6.98 6.27
CA LEU A 81 1.18 -7.09 7.02
C LEU A 81 1.01 -7.95 8.26
N ALA A 82 -0.12 -7.81 8.95
CA ALA A 82 -0.38 -8.63 10.13
C ALA A 82 -0.47 -10.11 9.77
N GLU A 83 -1.00 -10.41 8.60
CA GLU A 83 -1.14 -11.77 8.15
C GLU A 83 0.19 -12.36 7.66
N GLN A 84 0.93 -11.58 6.86
CA GLN A 84 2.15 -12.07 6.22
C GLN A 84 3.35 -12.03 7.14
N LEU A 85 3.42 -11.03 8.02
CA LEU A 85 4.58 -10.80 8.87
C LEU A 85 4.13 -10.56 10.30
N PRO A 86 3.52 -11.58 10.94
CA PRO A 86 2.93 -11.35 12.27
C PRO A 86 3.95 -10.98 13.34
N ASP A 87 5.21 -11.33 13.14
CA ASP A 87 6.24 -11.06 14.15
C ASP A 87 7.11 -9.87 13.83
N ALA A 88 6.88 -9.20 12.70
CA ALA A 88 7.70 -8.07 12.32
C ALA A 88 7.22 -6.81 13.03
N MET A 89 8.16 -5.92 13.30
CA MET A 89 7.81 -4.59 13.77
C MET A 89 7.55 -3.71 12.55
N VAL A 90 6.31 -3.28 12.39
CA VAL A 90 5.94 -2.44 11.28
C VAL A 90 6.25 -1.00 11.64
N ALA A 91 7.07 -0.35 10.82
CA ALA A 91 7.51 1.02 11.07
C ALA A 91 7.57 1.72 9.72
N LEU A 92 6.44 2.25 9.28
CA LEU A 92 6.18 2.53 7.88
C LEU A 92 5.47 3.86 7.68
N ALA A 93 6.00 4.67 6.79
CA ALA A 93 5.24 5.77 6.19
C ALA A 93 4.77 5.28 4.83
N LEU A 94 3.45 5.27 4.64
CA LEU A 94 2.80 4.88 3.39
C LEU A 94 2.48 6.17 2.67
N VAL A 95 3.24 6.47 1.62
CA VAL A 95 3.17 7.76 0.94
C VAL A 95 2.41 7.59 -0.37
N VAL A 96 1.26 8.24 -0.48
CA VAL A 96 0.42 8.15 -1.67
C VAL A 96 0.91 9.16 -2.70
N ARG A 97 1.24 8.67 -3.89
CA ARG A 97 1.73 9.50 -4.98
C ARG A 97 0.67 9.78 -6.04
N ARG A 98 -0.21 8.82 -6.28
CA ARG A 98 -1.18 8.92 -7.34
C ARG A 98 -2.39 8.09 -6.97
N THR A 99 -3.59 8.61 -7.23
CA THR A 99 -4.83 7.95 -6.89
C THR A 99 -5.73 7.93 -8.11
N GLY A 100 -6.15 6.75 -8.52
CA GLY A 100 -7.12 6.60 -9.58
C GLY A 100 -8.51 6.51 -9.00
N VAL A 101 -9.46 7.16 -9.64
CA VAL A 101 -10.84 7.18 -9.21
C VAL A 101 -11.73 6.86 -10.41
N HIS A 102 -12.68 5.97 -10.21
CA HIS A 102 -13.72 5.69 -11.18
C HIS A 102 -15.04 6.01 -10.50
N ASP A 103 -15.83 6.90 -11.09
CA ASP A 103 -16.98 7.49 -10.40
C ASP A 103 -17.94 6.47 -9.82
N VAL A 104 -18.13 5.34 -10.51
CA VAL A 104 -19.08 4.32 -10.10
C VAL A 104 -18.42 3.18 -9.33
N ASP A 105 -17.21 2.78 -9.74
CA ASP A 105 -16.63 1.51 -9.28
C ASP A 105 -15.59 1.66 -8.17
N THR A 106 -15.13 2.87 -7.90
CA THR A 106 -14.18 3.07 -6.81
C THR A 106 -14.92 3.07 -5.48
N SER A 107 -14.35 2.37 -4.52
CA SER A 107 -14.96 2.22 -3.20
C SER A 107 -13.87 1.97 -2.17
N GLU A 108 -14.27 2.08 -0.91
CA GLU A 108 -13.35 1.74 0.19
C GLU A 108 -12.96 0.28 0.14
N TYR A 109 -13.91 -0.59 -0.21
CA TYR A 109 -13.59 -2.00 -0.35
C TYR A 109 -12.48 -2.23 -1.38
N ALA A 110 -12.61 -1.58 -2.55
CA ALA A 110 -11.62 -1.75 -3.61
C ALA A 110 -10.25 -1.26 -3.13
N TYR A 111 -10.22 -0.13 -2.42
CA TYR A 111 -8.94 0.39 -1.93
C TYR A 111 -8.35 -0.44 -0.80
N ARG A 112 -9.19 -1.06 0.02
CA ARG A 112 -8.68 -2.00 1.02
C ARG A 112 -7.99 -3.18 0.35
N ARG A 113 -8.63 -3.72 -0.70
CA ARG A 113 -8.02 -4.82 -1.46
C ARG A 113 -6.72 -4.37 -2.13
N ALA A 114 -6.71 -3.15 -2.66
CA ALA A 114 -5.50 -2.62 -3.28
C ALA A 114 -4.35 -2.52 -2.29
N GLY A 115 -4.65 -2.17 -1.04
CA GLY A 115 -3.63 -2.13 0.01
C GLY A 115 -3.02 -3.50 0.26
N GLN A 116 -3.85 -4.54 0.24
CA GLN A 116 -3.34 -5.90 0.39
C GLN A 116 -2.43 -6.27 -0.78
N VAL A 117 -2.83 -5.90 -1.99
CA VAL A 117 -2.02 -6.17 -3.18
C VAL A 117 -0.69 -5.45 -3.08
N ALA A 118 -0.69 -4.20 -2.61
CA ALA A 118 0.54 -3.43 -2.48
C ALA A 118 1.55 -4.13 -1.57
N VAL A 119 1.08 -4.70 -0.46
CA VAL A 119 1.98 -5.42 0.44
C VAL A 119 2.59 -6.62 -0.26
N ARG A 120 1.79 -7.37 -0.99
CA ARG A 120 2.30 -8.53 -1.71
C ARG A 120 3.35 -8.12 -2.73
N GLU A 121 3.12 -6.99 -3.42
CA GLU A 121 4.09 -6.47 -4.36
C GLU A 121 5.40 -6.11 -3.66
N VAL A 122 5.31 -5.43 -2.53
CA VAL A 122 6.52 -5.04 -1.79
C VAL A 122 7.28 -6.28 -1.34
N LEU A 123 6.57 -7.26 -0.81
CA LEU A 123 7.24 -8.48 -0.35
C LEU A 123 7.92 -9.19 -1.51
N ALA A 124 7.28 -9.22 -2.67
CA ALA A 124 7.88 -9.83 -3.86
C ALA A 124 9.13 -9.06 -4.28
N LEU A 125 9.07 -7.74 -4.26
CA LEU A 125 10.23 -6.92 -4.63
C LEU A 125 11.39 -7.10 -3.65
N LEU A 126 11.09 -7.18 -2.37
CA LEU A 126 12.12 -7.39 -1.36
C LEU A 126 12.72 -8.79 -1.50
N GLY A 127 11.87 -9.78 -1.75
CA GLY A 127 12.35 -11.15 -1.96
C GLY A 127 13.18 -11.29 -3.21
N ALA A 128 12.74 -10.65 -4.29
CA ALA A 128 13.50 -10.68 -5.54
C ALA A 128 14.85 -10.02 -5.37
N GLY A 129 14.89 -8.89 -4.65
CA GLY A 129 16.15 -8.25 -4.36
C GLY A 129 17.07 -9.12 -3.54
N GLY A 130 16.52 -9.80 -2.55
CA GLY A 130 17.29 -10.74 -1.74
C GLY A 130 17.71 -11.96 -2.52
N ALA A 131 16.83 -12.43 -3.39
CA ALA A 131 17.14 -13.62 -4.21
C ALA A 131 18.20 -13.30 -5.26
N GLY A 132 18.30 -12.04 -5.64
CA GLY A 132 19.26 -11.63 -6.64
C GLY A 132 20.70 -11.66 -6.20
N ARG A 133 20.95 -11.91 -4.94
CA ARG A 133 22.29 -11.96 -4.42
C ARG A 133 23.15 -13.06 -5.04
#